data_38c51b80b96b62e836d11c2c393368cd
#
_entry.id   38c51b80b96b62e836d11c2c393368cd
#
_cell.length_a   1.000
_cell.length_b   1.000
_cell.length_c   1.000
_cell.angle_alpha   90.00
_cell.angle_beta   90.00
_cell.angle_gamma   90.00
#
_symmetry.space_group_name_H-M   'P 1'
#
loop_
_entity.id
_entity.type
_entity.pdbx_description
1 polymer ?
#
loop_
_entity_poly.entity_id
_entity_poly.type
_entity_poly.pdbx_seq_one_letter_code
_entity_poly.pdbx_strand_id
1 'polypeptide(L)'
;MISFPLFTELEAKRDTINAKFHRETEPQLIERFQQFGFVPRDGEDPHYMSLKEKSTGNLYLLTCSAYEITIMFEHIRTGEAIKICEISNFALSAHTIMYIVIASIDSWLQYGVVYDYRKAQNFEDYLTK
;
A
#
# COMPACT_ATOMS: atom_id res chain seq x y z
N MET A 1 34.55 15.54 1.25
CA MET A 1 34.25 14.68 2.42
C MET A 1 32.75 14.48 2.55
N ILE A 2 32.31 13.23 2.65
CA ILE A 2 30.89 12.93 2.85
C ILE A 2 30.55 13.13 4.32
N SER A 3 29.56 13.95 4.59
CA SER A 3 29.06 14.20 5.94
C SER A 3 27.83 13.35 6.20
N PHE A 4 27.81 12.64 7.32
CA PHE A 4 26.66 11.82 7.72
C PHE A 4 25.85 12.57 8.78
N PRO A 5 24.51 12.61 8.63
CA PRO A 5 23.66 13.24 9.63
C PRO A 5 23.67 12.46 10.93
N LEU A 6 23.43 13.17 12.03
CA LEU A 6 23.27 12.53 13.34
C LEU A 6 21.96 11.73 13.35
N PHE A 7 21.90 10.71 14.21
CA PHE A 7 20.69 9.89 14.35
C PHE A 7 19.47 10.72 14.69
N THR A 8 19.60 11.75 15.54
CA THR A 8 18.49 12.64 15.89
C THR A 8 17.98 13.42 14.69
N GLU A 9 18.87 13.78 13.76
CA GLU A 9 18.46 14.46 12.52
C GLU A 9 17.69 13.51 11.61
N LEU A 10 18.09 12.26 11.54
CA LEU A 10 17.37 11.24 10.76
C LEU A 10 16.00 10.94 11.34
N GLU A 11 15.91 10.88 12.68
CA GLU A 11 14.61 10.71 13.34
C GLU A 11 13.67 11.87 13.05
N ALA A 12 14.16 13.11 13.13
CA ALA A 12 13.37 14.30 12.84
C ALA A 12 12.88 14.31 11.39
N LYS A 13 13.72 13.88 10.46
CA LYS A 13 13.36 13.78 9.05
C LYS A 13 12.26 12.74 8.84
N ARG A 14 12.40 11.56 9.46
CA ARG A 14 11.37 10.52 9.41
C ARG A 14 10.06 11.02 9.99
N ASP A 15 10.10 11.70 11.14
CA ASP A 15 8.90 12.20 11.80
C ASP A 15 8.20 13.25 10.93
N THR A 16 8.95 14.08 10.23
CA THR A 16 8.41 15.07 9.28
C THR A 16 7.70 14.37 8.12
N ILE A 17 8.31 13.33 7.55
CA ILE A 17 7.70 12.53 6.46
C ILE A 17 6.42 11.88 6.94
N ASN A 18 6.43 11.26 8.12
CA ASN A 18 5.25 10.59 8.68
C ASN A 18 4.13 11.59 8.98
N ALA A 19 4.45 12.74 9.55
CA ALA A 19 3.47 13.78 9.84
C ALA A 19 2.81 14.30 8.55
N LYS A 20 3.60 14.52 7.51
CA LYS A 20 3.08 14.94 6.21
C LYS A 20 2.17 13.87 5.60
N PHE A 21 2.59 12.60 5.69
CA PHE A 21 1.78 11.50 5.19
C PHE A 21 0.40 11.47 5.87
N HIS A 22 0.36 11.47 7.18
CA HIS A 22 -0.90 11.40 7.92
C HIS A 22 -1.79 12.61 7.72
N ARG A 23 -1.20 13.78 7.55
CA ARG A 23 -1.94 15.03 7.37
C ARG A 23 -2.47 15.22 5.95
N GLU A 24 -1.65 14.93 4.94
CA GLU A 24 -1.94 15.27 3.55
C GLU A 24 -2.21 14.07 2.65
N THR A 25 -1.41 13.01 2.76
CA THR A 25 -1.46 11.87 1.84
C THR A 25 -2.53 10.85 2.24
N GLU A 26 -2.60 10.49 3.51
CA GLU A 26 -3.52 9.46 3.99
C GLU A 26 -4.99 9.77 3.72
N PRO A 27 -5.50 10.99 3.94
CA PRO A 27 -6.90 11.29 3.62
C PRO A 27 -7.22 11.09 2.14
N GLN A 28 -6.30 11.45 1.26
CA GLN A 28 -6.47 11.25 -0.19
C GLN A 28 -6.46 9.78 -0.55
N LEU A 29 -5.59 8.99 0.10
CA LEU A 29 -5.53 7.55 -0.13
C LEU A 29 -6.81 6.85 0.31
N ILE A 30 -7.32 7.17 1.48
CA ILE A 30 -8.56 6.57 2.00
C ILE A 30 -9.70 6.81 1.02
N GLU A 31 -9.83 8.04 0.52
CA GLU A 31 -10.84 8.36 -0.47
C GLU A 31 -10.67 7.53 -1.76
N ARG A 32 -9.44 7.41 -2.24
CA ARG A 32 -9.15 6.64 -3.46
C ARG A 32 -9.39 5.14 -3.27
N PHE A 33 -9.05 4.60 -2.12
CA PHE A 33 -9.34 3.19 -1.80
C PHE A 33 -10.83 2.92 -1.82
N GLN A 34 -11.64 3.83 -1.26
CA GLN A 34 -13.10 3.70 -1.27
C GLN A 34 -13.66 3.81 -2.68
N GLN A 35 -13.14 4.72 -3.50
CA GLN A 35 -13.54 4.84 -4.91
C GLN A 35 -13.20 3.59 -5.71
N PHE A 36 -12.11 2.93 -5.40
CA PHE A 36 -11.71 1.69 -6.05
C PHE A 36 -12.64 0.53 -5.69
N GLY A 37 -13.26 0.57 -4.52
CA GLY A 37 -14.20 -0.45 -4.08
C GLY A 37 -13.97 -1.01 -2.70
N PHE A 38 -12.91 -0.58 -2.02
CA PHE A 38 -12.65 -1.00 -0.64
C PHE A 38 -13.69 -0.42 0.31
N VAL A 39 -14.09 -1.21 1.28
CA VAL A 39 -15.04 -0.79 2.33
C VAL A 39 -14.45 -1.12 3.70
N PRO A 40 -14.73 -0.31 4.76
CA PRO A 40 -14.25 -0.63 6.10
C PRO A 40 -14.76 -2.00 6.55
N ARG A 41 -13.87 -2.81 7.15
CA ARG A 41 -14.21 -4.19 7.58
C ARG A 41 -15.26 -4.21 8.69
N ASP A 42 -15.16 -3.25 9.60
CA ASP A 42 -16.12 -3.12 10.71
C ASP A 42 -17.21 -2.08 10.44
N GLY A 43 -17.20 -1.47 9.26
CA GLY A 43 -18.15 -0.44 8.87
C GLY A 43 -17.80 0.97 9.33
N GLU A 44 -16.75 1.14 10.11
CA GLU A 44 -16.40 2.45 10.70
C GLU A 44 -14.96 2.89 10.41
N ASP A 45 -13.97 2.03 10.68
CA ASP A 45 -12.55 2.43 10.61
C ASP A 45 -11.98 2.26 9.20
N PRO A 46 -11.70 3.38 8.50
CA PRO A 46 -11.16 3.29 7.13
C PRO A 46 -9.70 2.85 7.06
N HIS A 47 -9.02 2.65 8.20
CA HIS A 47 -7.66 2.11 8.23
C HIS A 47 -7.64 0.60 8.02
N TYR A 48 -8.80 -0.06 8.14
CA TYR A 48 -8.96 -1.49 7.93
C TYR A 48 -10.11 -1.72 6.95
N MET A 49 -9.76 -1.99 5.70
CA MET A 49 -10.75 -2.13 4.63
C MET A 49 -10.63 -3.49 3.95
N SER A 50 -11.68 -3.87 3.24
CA SER A 50 -11.70 -5.10 2.45
C SER A 50 -12.32 -4.88 1.09
N LEU A 51 -11.88 -5.70 0.14
CA LEU A 51 -12.43 -5.78 -1.20
C LEU A 51 -12.70 -7.25 -1.51
N LYS A 52 -13.89 -7.55 -2.00
CA LYS A 52 -14.33 -8.94 -2.24
C LYS A 52 -14.44 -9.21 -3.73
N GLU A 53 -13.86 -10.32 -4.19
CA GLU A 53 -14.06 -10.79 -5.54
C GLU A 53 -15.49 -11.35 -5.68
N LYS A 54 -16.22 -10.90 -6.70
CA LYS A 54 -17.60 -11.31 -6.91
C LYS A 54 -17.72 -12.79 -7.27
N SER A 55 -16.79 -13.29 -8.09
CA SER A 55 -16.87 -14.66 -8.61
C SER A 55 -16.49 -15.73 -7.60
N THR A 56 -15.56 -15.45 -6.70
CA THR A 56 -14.99 -16.43 -5.78
C THR A 56 -15.34 -16.17 -4.33
N GLY A 57 -15.58 -14.94 -3.97
CA GLY A 57 -15.71 -14.50 -2.58
C GLY A 57 -14.37 -14.28 -1.88
N ASN A 58 -13.25 -14.45 -2.57
CA ASN A 58 -11.93 -14.20 -2.00
C ASN A 58 -11.78 -12.74 -1.61
N LEU A 59 -10.98 -12.46 -0.59
CA LEU A 59 -10.87 -11.14 0.02
C LEU A 59 -9.47 -10.54 -0.13
N TYR A 60 -9.46 -9.24 -0.35
CA TYR A 60 -8.25 -8.42 -0.26
C TYR A 60 -8.39 -7.54 0.98
N LEU A 61 -7.54 -7.77 1.96
CA LEU A 61 -7.61 -7.10 3.26
C LEU A 61 -6.54 -6.02 3.31
N LEU A 62 -7.00 -4.77 3.28
CA LEU A 62 -6.14 -3.60 3.31
C LEU A 62 -5.97 -3.10 4.74
N THR A 63 -4.73 -2.87 5.15
CA THR A 63 -4.40 -2.23 6.42
C THR A 63 -3.52 -1.02 6.14
N CYS A 64 -3.93 0.14 6.61
CA CYS A 64 -3.18 1.39 6.53
C CYS A 64 -2.80 1.79 7.95
N SER A 65 -1.64 1.32 8.40
CA SER A 65 -1.16 1.58 9.76
C SER A 65 -0.22 2.77 9.80
N ALA A 66 0.26 3.11 11.01
CA ALA A 66 1.25 4.17 11.19
C ALA A 66 2.62 3.83 10.57
N TYR A 67 2.86 2.56 10.25
CA TYR A 67 4.17 2.09 9.81
C TYR A 67 4.20 1.52 8.40
N GLU A 68 3.06 1.00 7.93
CA GLU A 68 3.01 0.37 6.62
C GLU A 68 1.59 0.31 6.06
N ILE A 69 1.49 0.19 4.74
CA ILE A 69 0.26 -0.11 4.03
C ILE A 69 0.43 -1.53 3.50
N THR A 70 -0.46 -2.43 3.86
CA THR A 70 -0.39 -3.83 3.43
C THR A 70 -1.70 -4.29 2.84
N ILE A 71 -1.61 -5.23 1.89
CA ILE A 71 -2.78 -5.96 1.38
C ILE A 71 -2.49 -7.45 1.52
N MET A 72 -3.39 -8.14 2.23
CA MET A 72 -3.39 -9.60 2.35
C MET A 72 -4.50 -10.15 1.47
N PHE A 73 -4.14 -11.08 0.60
CA PHE A 73 -5.14 -11.88 -0.12
C PHE A 73 -5.54 -13.06 0.76
N GLU A 74 -6.83 -13.27 0.95
CA GLU A 74 -7.34 -14.40 1.73
C GLU A 74 -8.23 -15.28 0.85
N HIS A 75 -7.81 -16.54 0.71
CA HIS A 75 -8.60 -17.53 -0.03
C HIS A 75 -9.73 -18.02 0.84
N ILE A 76 -10.97 -17.74 0.45
CA ILE A 76 -12.13 -17.96 1.32
C ILE A 76 -12.35 -19.43 1.67
N ARG A 77 -12.01 -20.37 0.77
CA ARG A 77 -12.24 -21.78 0.98
C ARG A 77 -11.20 -22.42 1.89
N THR A 78 -9.94 -22.04 1.76
CA THR A 78 -8.82 -22.67 2.48
C THR A 78 -8.40 -21.89 3.70
N GLY A 79 -8.76 -20.60 3.77
CA GLY A 79 -8.30 -19.71 4.82
C GLY A 79 -6.84 -19.29 4.65
N GLU A 80 -6.18 -19.72 3.58
CA GLU A 80 -4.81 -19.30 3.32
C GLU A 80 -4.76 -17.82 3.02
N ALA A 81 -3.75 -17.12 3.58
CA ALA A 81 -3.53 -15.71 3.38
C ALA A 81 -2.11 -15.47 2.91
N ILE A 82 -1.94 -14.56 1.95
CA ILE A 82 -0.64 -14.19 1.44
C ILE A 82 -0.57 -12.68 1.30
N LYS A 83 0.57 -12.11 1.71
CA LYS A 83 0.81 -10.67 1.56
C LYS A 83 1.15 -10.39 0.11
N ILE A 84 0.33 -9.60 -0.58
CA ILE A 84 0.53 -9.25 -1.99
C ILE A 84 0.99 -7.81 -2.19
N CYS A 85 0.96 -7.00 -1.13
CA CYS A 85 1.43 -5.61 -1.20
C CYS A 85 1.93 -5.18 0.17
N GLU A 86 3.07 -4.49 0.18
CA GLU A 86 3.63 -3.89 1.38
C GLU A 86 4.35 -2.61 1.00
N ILE A 87 3.88 -1.49 1.55
CA ILE A 87 4.47 -0.17 1.30
C ILE A 87 4.80 0.46 2.64
N SER A 88 6.09 0.70 2.88
CA SER A 88 6.57 1.36 4.10
C SER A 88 7.21 2.72 3.83
N ASN A 89 7.31 3.11 2.57
CA ASN A 89 7.87 4.41 2.17
C ASN A 89 6.76 5.46 2.11
N PHE A 90 6.60 6.22 3.19
CA PHE A 90 5.58 7.26 3.30
C PHE A 90 5.97 8.57 2.63
N ALA A 91 7.15 8.63 2.01
CA ALA A 91 7.55 9.77 1.18
C ALA A 91 6.92 9.73 -0.22
N LEU A 92 6.34 8.59 -0.61
CA LEU A 92 5.66 8.45 -1.89
C LEU A 92 4.36 9.26 -1.92
N SER A 93 4.00 9.77 -3.11
CA SER A 93 2.74 10.48 -3.29
C SER A 93 1.55 9.53 -3.22
N ALA A 94 0.36 10.08 -2.97
CA ALA A 94 -0.88 9.31 -2.99
C ALA A 94 -1.09 8.62 -4.33
N HIS A 95 -0.77 9.31 -5.43
CA HIS A 95 -0.89 8.76 -6.78
C HIS A 95 0.01 7.52 -6.96
N THR A 96 1.27 7.61 -6.53
CA THR A 96 2.23 6.52 -6.64
C THR A 96 1.82 5.33 -5.78
N ILE A 97 1.40 5.58 -4.53
CA ILE A 97 0.93 4.52 -3.64
C ILE A 97 -0.29 3.82 -4.24
N MET A 98 -1.23 4.58 -4.78
CA MET A 98 -2.43 4.00 -5.41
C MET A 98 -2.08 3.16 -6.63
N TYR A 99 -1.13 3.61 -7.44
CA TYR A 99 -0.62 2.83 -8.58
C TYR A 99 -0.05 1.48 -8.11
N ILE A 100 0.77 1.49 -7.05
CA ILE A 100 1.35 0.27 -6.51
C ILE A 100 0.26 -0.69 -6.01
N VAL A 101 -0.73 -0.17 -5.31
CA VAL A 101 -1.86 -0.96 -4.79
C VAL A 101 -2.62 -1.62 -5.94
N ILE A 102 -2.99 -0.85 -6.96
CA ILE A 102 -3.72 -1.36 -8.11
C ILE A 102 -2.90 -2.41 -8.87
N ALA A 103 -1.61 -2.12 -9.11
CA ALA A 103 -0.72 -3.06 -9.79
C ALA A 103 -0.55 -4.37 -9.01
N SER A 104 -0.50 -4.28 -7.68
CA SER A 104 -0.39 -5.46 -6.81
C SER A 104 -1.63 -6.35 -6.90
N ILE A 105 -2.80 -5.74 -6.86
CA ILE A 105 -4.08 -6.47 -6.98
C ILE A 105 -4.21 -7.07 -8.38
N ASP A 106 -3.92 -6.28 -9.42
CA ASP A 106 -4.00 -6.71 -10.81
C ASP A 106 -3.08 -7.90 -11.09
N SER A 107 -1.83 -7.82 -10.64
CA SER A 107 -0.85 -8.88 -10.84
C SER A 107 -1.28 -10.19 -10.16
N TRP A 108 -1.80 -10.08 -8.94
CA TRP A 108 -2.29 -11.25 -8.22
C TRP A 108 -3.56 -11.81 -8.85
N LEU A 109 -4.52 -10.94 -9.17
CA LEU A 109 -5.81 -11.36 -9.72
C LEU A 109 -5.65 -12.05 -11.07
N GLN A 110 -4.82 -11.51 -11.97
CA GLN A 110 -4.66 -12.06 -13.32
C GLN A 110 -3.67 -13.20 -13.41
N TYR A 111 -2.58 -13.15 -12.65
CA TYR A 111 -1.46 -14.07 -12.85
C TYR A 111 -1.06 -14.87 -11.62
N GLY A 112 -1.61 -14.55 -10.44
CA GLY A 112 -1.19 -15.19 -9.19
C GLY A 112 0.26 -14.87 -8.81
N VAL A 113 0.76 -13.71 -9.22
CA VAL A 113 2.14 -13.29 -8.98
C VAL A 113 2.16 -12.08 -8.07
N VAL A 114 3.01 -12.12 -7.04
CA VAL A 114 3.20 -10.98 -6.14
C VAL A 114 4.02 -9.92 -6.85
N TYR A 115 3.46 -8.72 -6.94
CA TYR A 115 4.13 -7.56 -7.54
C TYR A 115 5.05 -6.90 -6.51
N ASP A 116 6.36 -6.87 -6.81
CA ASP A 116 7.33 -6.17 -5.97
C ASP A 116 7.63 -4.82 -6.60
N TYR A 117 7.02 -3.76 -6.06
CA TYR A 117 7.15 -2.43 -6.62
C TYR A 117 8.58 -1.89 -6.58
N ARG A 118 9.41 -2.39 -5.64
CA ARG A 118 10.80 -1.94 -5.54
C ARG A 118 11.61 -2.36 -6.75
N LYS A 119 11.38 -3.58 -7.23
CA LYS A 119 12.01 -4.09 -8.44
C LYS A 119 11.39 -3.49 -9.69
N ALA A 120 10.06 -3.38 -9.73
CA ALA A 120 9.34 -2.82 -10.86
C ALA A 120 9.62 -1.33 -11.03
N GLN A 121 9.76 -0.60 -9.93
CA GLN A 121 10.07 0.83 -9.94
C GLN A 121 11.41 1.09 -10.65
N ASN A 122 12.43 0.30 -10.36
CA ASN A 122 13.72 0.41 -11.03
C ASN A 122 13.60 0.15 -12.53
N PHE A 123 12.78 -0.80 -12.91
CA PHE A 123 12.54 -1.13 -14.31
C PHE A 123 11.79 0.01 -15.02
N GLU A 124 10.77 0.56 -14.40
CA GLU A 124 10.02 1.69 -14.96
C GLU A 124 10.89 2.92 -15.12
N ASP A 125 11.72 3.24 -14.12
CA ASP A 125 12.68 4.32 -14.21
C ASP A 125 13.62 4.16 -15.39
N TYR A 126 14.04 2.93 -15.64
CA TYR A 126 14.87 2.60 -16.78
C TYR A 126 14.14 2.84 -18.11
N LEU A 127 12.88 2.46 -18.20
CA LEU A 127 12.08 2.61 -19.41
C LEU A 127 11.72 4.07 -19.73
N THR A 128 11.62 4.92 -18.71
CA THR A 128 11.20 6.32 -18.90
C THR A 128 12.35 7.27 -19.17
N LYS A 129 13.58 6.81 -19.12
CA LYS A 129 14.76 7.65 -19.38
C LYS A 129 15.03 7.84 -20.87
#